data_ed3af31090cd50ddbf09b0e537683693
#
_entry.id   ed3af31090cd50ddbf09b0e537683693
#
_cell.length_a   1.000
_cell.length_b   1.000
_cell.length_c   1.000
_cell.angle_alpha   90.00
_cell.angle_beta   90.00
_cell.angle_gamma   90.00
#
_symmetry.space_group_name_H-M   'P 1'
#
loop_
_entity.id
_entity.type
_entity.pdbx_description
1 polymer ?
#
loop_
_entity_poly.entity_id
_entity_poly.type
_entity_poly.pdbx_seq_one_letter_code
_entity_poly.pdbx_strand_id
1 'polypeptide(L)'
;MKRRNLLTAMGLGLGGAVLATPAIAQGPPQIRWPLAATFPRELDILNGGVEVLVRRVARLTGNRFVIDRDSSLLPMTDQPMLDFVGSGGAPIGLGASYQAMDREPALVFDTSVPFGLNARQQNAWMYQGGGLMLMRELLADHDVVPFPVGNTGSQLGGWFRREIRAAQDLNGLKFRVSGMAADVLRRLGGQPQRTGHAGLRTALEDKTLDAAAWAGPHDDLRLGLHKVAPYCYYPGFLEGNAQLSCYVNRHAWDRLPPEYREAVEVACADANLWVTARYDALNPAALKQLTAEGAILRPFPLEILRAAHRATEEQLEALASANGRFRKVYSSWKPFRDAQHLWFRIAENSFDRSASLQSPETSRN
;
A
#
# COMPACT_ATOMS: atom_id res chain seq x y z
N MET A 1 -4.85 -13.12 -104.56
CA MET A 1 -5.98 -14.07 -104.66
C MET A 1 -6.19 -14.65 -103.28
N LYS A 2 -7.46 -14.63 -102.81
CA LYS A 2 -8.12 -15.42 -101.78
C LYS A 2 -7.57 -15.22 -100.33
N ARG A 3 -8.19 -14.48 -99.42
CA ARG A 3 -9.44 -14.74 -98.68
C ARG A 3 -9.48 -16.13 -97.99
N ARG A 4 -9.44 -16.17 -96.67
CA ARG A 4 -10.53 -16.77 -95.80
C ARG A 4 -10.10 -16.98 -94.36
N ASN A 5 -10.86 -16.32 -93.51
CA ASN A 5 -11.54 -16.79 -92.32
C ASN A 5 -10.75 -17.68 -91.31
N LEU A 6 -10.78 -17.27 -90.04
CA LEU A 6 -11.56 -18.00 -89.04
C LEU A 6 -11.61 -17.24 -87.74
N LEU A 7 -12.66 -17.02 -87.40
CA LEU A 7 -13.56 -16.99 -86.28
C LEU A 7 -12.99 -17.65 -84.94
N THR A 8 -13.18 -16.88 -83.87
CA THR A 8 -13.75 -17.28 -82.56
C THR A 8 -13.04 -18.22 -81.66
N ALA A 9 -12.67 -17.67 -80.48
CA ALA A 9 -13.04 -18.22 -79.19
C ALA A 9 -12.92 -17.12 -78.11
N MET A 10 -14.05 -16.47 -77.83
CA MET A 10 -14.25 -15.74 -76.57
C MET A 10 -14.40 -16.77 -75.48
N GLY A 11 -13.34 -16.90 -74.66
CA GLY A 11 -13.41 -17.61 -73.36
C GLY A 11 -13.80 -16.59 -72.31
N LEU A 12 -15.04 -16.64 -71.86
CA LEU A 12 -15.54 -15.95 -70.66
C LEU A 12 -14.84 -16.52 -69.40
N GLY A 13 -13.76 -15.89 -68.98
CA GLY A 13 -13.20 -16.04 -67.63
C GLY A 13 -14.04 -15.21 -66.68
N LEU A 14 -15.05 -15.78 -66.03
CA LEU A 14 -15.68 -15.29 -64.85
C LEU A 14 -14.64 -15.34 -63.71
N GLY A 15 -13.83 -14.29 -63.60
CA GLY A 15 -13.03 -14.02 -62.40
C GLY A 15 -13.99 -13.71 -61.26
N GLY A 16 -14.28 -14.70 -60.45
CA GLY A 16 -14.95 -14.51 -59.17
C GLY A 16 -14.12 -13.55 -58.30
N ALA A 17 -14.51 -12.29 -58.25
CA ALA A 17 -14.03 -11.38 -57.22
C ALA A 17 -14.51 -11.95 -55.88
N VAL A 18 -13.64 -12.67 -55.21
CA VAL A 18 -13.80 -12.98 -53.77
C VAL A 18 -13.78 -11.63 -53.07
N LEU A 19 -14.96 -11.05 -52.83
CA LEU A 19 -15.09 -9.95 -51.89
C LEU A 19 -14.56 -10.44 -50.56
N ALA A 20 -13.31 -10.06 -50.23
CA ALA A 20 -12.78 -10.22 -48.90
C ALA A 20 -13.76 -9.48 -47.97
N THR A 21 -14.61 -10.24 -47.28
CA THR A 21 -15.40 -9.70 -46.18
C THR A 21 -14.41 -9.00 -45.25
N PRO A 22 -14.61 -7.72 -44.92
CA PRO A 22 -13.75 -7.07 -43.96
C PRO A 22 -13.79 -7.90 -42.70
N ALA A 23 -12.63 -8.40 -42.25
CA ALA A 23 -12.51 -9.00 -40.98
C ALA A 23 -12.98 -7.96 -39.96
N ILE A 24 -14.20 -8.12 -39.44
CA ILE A 24 -14.68 -7.32 -38.33
C ILE A 24 -13.68 -7.59 -37.23
N ALA A 25 -12.79 -6.64 -36.97
CA ALA A 25 -11.86 -6.71 -35.87
C ALA A 25 -12.71 -6.94 -34.63
N GLN A 26 -12.70 -8.16 -34.13
CA GLN A 26 -13.38 -8.46 -32.86
C GLN A 26 -12.77 -7.53 -31.83
N GLY A 27 -13.61 -6.66 -31.27
CA GLY A 27 -13.16 -5.74 -30.23
C GLY A 27 -12.53 -6.49 -29.07
N PRO A 28 -11.80 -5.82 -28.19
CA PRO A 28 -11.15 -6.47 -27.06
C PRO A 28 -12.09 -7.39 -26.30
N PRO A 29 -11.63 -8.55 -25.77
CA PRO A 29 -12.47 -9.56 -25.14
C PRO A 29 -13.19 -9.01 -23.91
N GLN A 30 -14.34 -9.56 -23.58
CA GLN A 30 -14.98 -9.29 -22.29
C GLN A 30 -14.31 -10.15 -21.22
N ILE A 31 -13.82 -9.48 -20.17
CA ILE A 31 -13.15 -10.12 -19.04
C ILE A 31 -13.84 -9.72 -17.73
N ARG A 32 -14.04 -10.67 -16.85
CA ARG A 32 -14.54 -10.42 -15.49
C ARG A 32 -13.62 -11.11 -14.49
N TRP A 33 -13.08 -10.32 -13.55
CA TRP A 33 -12.22 -10.84 -12.49
C TRP A 33 -12.86 -10.64 -11.12
N PRO A 34 -12.92 -11.70 -10.30
CA PRO A 34 -13.20 -11.53 -8.88
C PRO A 34 -11.96 -10.95 -8.17
N LEU A 35 -12.18 -9.99 -7.26
CA LEU A 35 -11.15 -9.33 -6.48
C LEU A 35 -11.25 -9.75 -5.02
N ALA A 36 -10.13 -10.20 -4.45
CA ALA A 36 -9.98 -10.46 -3.03
C ALA A 36 -9.43 -9.21 -2.30
N ALA A 37 -10.01 -8.87 -1.15
CA ALA A 37 -9.49 -7.78 -0.30
C ALA A 37 -9.71 -8.11 1.18
N THR A 38 -8.65 -8.02 1.97
CA THR A 38 -8.67 -8.30 3.42
C THR A 38 -9.12 -7.11 4.28
N PHE A 39 -9.38 -5.94 3.66
CA PHE A 39 -9.78 -4.76 4.41
C PHE A 39 -11.21 -4.92 4.93
N PRO A 40 -11.43 -4.78 6.25
CA PRO A 40 -12.77 -4.76 6.83
C PRO A 40 -13.63 -3.67 6.19
N ARG A 41 -14.93 -3.95 5.98
CA ARG A 41 -15.85 -3.00 5.31
C ARG A 41 -16.03 -1.69 6.07
N GLU A 42 -15.78 -1.71 7.37
CA GLU A 42 -15.85 -0.56 8.27
C GLU A 42 -14.74 0.47 8.01
N LEU A 43 -13.64 0.06 7.36
CA LEU A 43 -12.53 0.94 6.97
C LEU A 43 -12.88 1.59 5.62
N ASP A 44 -13.68 2.64 5.69
CA ASP A 44 -14.30 3.30 4.53
C ASP A 44 -13.29 3.88 3.53
N ILE A 45 -12.13 4.37 3.99
CA ILE A 45 -11.09 4.90 3.10
C ILE A 45 -10.46 3.76 2.29
N LEU A 46 -10.07 2.66 2.95
CA LEU A 46 -9.45 1.53 2.26
C LEU A 46 -10.42 0.88 1.28
N ASN A 47 -11.69 0.71 1.68
CA ASN A 47 -12.73 0.19 0.80
C ASN A 47 -13.07 1.14 -0.35
N GLY A 48 -13.06 2.45 -0.11
CA GLY A 48 -13.23 3.46 -1.15
C GLY A 48 -12.12 3.38 -2.21
N GLY A 49 -10.87 3.08 -1.82
CA GLY A 49 -9.77 2.80 -2.75
C GLY A 49 -10.05 1.60 -3.65
N VAL A 50 -10.60 0.51 -3.10
CA VAL A 50 -11.05 -0.65 -3.90
C VAL A 50 -12.11 -0.24 -4.91
N GLU A 51 -13.10 0.56 -4.50
CA GLU A 51 -14.17 1.03 -5.39
C GLU A 51 -13.63 1.96 -6.49
N VAL A 52 -12.64 2.81 -6.18
CA VAL A 52 -11.98 3.64 -7.19
C VAL A 52 -11.31 2.78 -8.24
N LEU A 53 -10.50 1.79 -7.83
CA LEU A 53 -9.83 0.84 -8.72
C LEU A 53 -10.84 0.15 -9.66
N VAL A 54 -11.85 -0.50 -9.08
CA VAL A 54 -12.87 -1.26 -9.82
C VAL A 54 -13.60 -0.40 -10.85
N ARG A 55 -14.10 0.75 -10.40
CA ARG A 55 -14.83 1.70 -11.27
C ARG A 55 -13.94 2.26 -12.37
N ARG A 56 -12.65 2.53 -12.07
CA ARG A 56 -11.74 3.11 -13.05
C ARG A 56 -11.42 2.11 -14.16
N VAL A 57 -11.10 0.86 -13.82
CA VAL A 57 -10.87 -0.20 -14.82
C VAL A 57 -12.08 -0.37 -15.73
N ALA A 58 -13.28 -0.48 -15.16
CA ALA A 58 -14.50 -0.62 -15.96
C ALA A 58 -14.69 0.56 -16.92
N ARG A 59 -14.51 1.80 -16.47
CA ARG A 59 -14.65 3.01 -17.32
C ARG A 59 -13.62 3.08 -18.42
N LEU A 60 -12.34 2.81 -18.12
CA LEU A 60 -11.25 2.88 -19.10
C LEU A 60 -11.38 1.82 -20.19
N THR A 61 -12.05 0.72 -19.91
CA THR A 61 -12.24 -0.41 -20.84
C THR A 61 -13.64 -0.47 -21.45
N GLY A 62 -14.46 0.58 -21.28
CA GLY A 62 -15.84 0.60 -21.77
C GLY A 62 -16.71 -0.54 -21.22
N ASN A 63 -16.49 -0.92 -19.96
CA ASN A 63 -17.11 -2.06 -19.27
C ASN A 63 -16.82 -3.43 -19.91
N ARG A 64 -15.78 -3.53 -20.72
CA ARG A 64 -15.33 -4.82 -21.28
C ARG A 64 -14.45 -5.61 -20.31
N PHE A 65 -13.69 -4.93 -19.47
CA PHE A 65 -13.00 -5.54 -18.33
C PHE A 65 -13.62 -5.03 -17.04
N VAL A 66 -14.25 -5.93 -16.29
CA VAL A 66 -14.93 -5.65 -15.05
C VAL A 66 -14.26 -6.43 -13.93
N ILE A 67 -13.93 -5.74 -12.86
CA ILE A 67 -13.42 -6.34 -11.63
C ILE A 67 -14.52 -6.20 -10.58
N ASP A 68 -14.91 -7.31 -9.95
CA ASP A 68 -15.93 -7.32 -8.91
C ASP A 68 -15.32 -7.77 -7.59
N ARG A 69 -15.55 -7.02 -6.51
CA ARG A 69 -15.14 -7.47 -5.19
C ARG A 69 -15.96 -8.69 -4.78
N ASP A 70 -15.28 -9.80 -4.58
CA ASP A 70 -15.88 -11.02 -4.07
C ASP A 70 -15.47 -11.26 -2.60
N SER A 71 -16.41 -11.09 -1.69
CA SER A 71 -16.18 -11.27 -0.26
C SER A 71 -16.04 -12.73 0.17
N SER A 72 -16.33 -13.70 -0.73
CA SER A 72 -16.09 -15.12 -0.49
C SER A 72 -14.64 -15.52 -0.78
N LEU A 73 -13.93 -14.73 -1.58
CA LEU A 73 -12.51 -14.94 -1.89
C LEU A 73 -11.64 -14.31 -0.82
N LEU A 74 -11.32 -15.07 0.20
CA LEU A 74 -10.42 -14.65 1.27
C LEU A 74 -9.28 -15.67 1.39
N PRO A 75 -8.06 -15.18 1.68
CA PRO A 75 -6.97 -16.07 2.08
C PRO A 75 -7.39 -16.90 3.30
N MET A 76 -6.80 -18.08 3.43
CA MET A 76 -6.91 -18.85 4.68
C MET A 76 -6.38 -17.99 5.85
N THR A 77 -6.78 -18.34 7.07
CA THR A 77 -6.26 -17.71 8.28
C THR A 77 -4.72 -17.65 8.21
N ASP A 78 -4.16 -16.47 8.43
CA ASP A 78 -2.72 -16.19 8.40
C ASP A 78 -2.01 -16.34 7.03
N GLN A 79 -2.73 -16.64 5.95
CA GLN A 79 -2.16 -16.60 4.61
C GLN A 79 -2.07 -15.16 4.10
N PRO A 80 -0.88 -14.63 3.73
CA PRO A 80 -0.76 -13.33 3.10
C PRO A 80 -1.53 -13.26 1.77
N MET A 81 -2.12 -12.10 1.45
CA MET A 81 -2.82 -11.87 0.18
C MET A 81 -1.90 -12.12 -1.02
N LEU A 82 -0.63 -11.75 -0.90
CA LEU A 82 0.40 -12.02 -1.89
C LEU A 82 0.43 -13.51 -2.30
N ASP A 83 0.47 -14.40 -1.32
CA ASP A 83 0.55 -15.84 -1.58
C ASP A 83 -0.77 -16.41 -2.11
N PHE A 84 -1.89 -15.88 -1.62
CA PHE A 84 -3.21 -16.28 -2.11
C PHE A 84 -3.37 -15.97 -3.60
N VAL A 85 -2.96 -14.77 -4.03
CA VAL A 85 -2.99 -14.37 -5.43
C VAL A 85 -1.95 -15.13 -6.25
N GLY A 86 -0.73 -15.27 -5.76
CA GLY A 86 0.35 -15.99 -6.44
C GLY A 86 -0.02 -17.45 -6.72
N SER A 87 -0.63 -18.12 -5.76
CA SER A 87 -1.11 -19.51 -5.91
C SER A 87 -2.36 -19.66 -6.81
N GLY A 88 -2.92 -18.58 -7.32
CA GLY A 88 -4.10 -18.60 -8.19
C GLY A 88 -5.44 -18.59 -7.44
N GLY A 89 -5.46 -18.30 -6.15
CA GLY A 89 -6.68 -18.18 -5.35
C GLY A 89 -7.60 -17.06 -5.81
N ALA A 90 -7.01 -15.99 -6.38
CA ALA A 90 -7.73 -14.93 -7.08
C ALA A 90 -6.84 -14.36 -8.19
N PRO A 91 -7.42 -13.84 -9.30
CA PRO A 91 -6.65 -13.16 -10.35
C PRO A 91 -6.09 -11.80 -9.89
N ILE A 92 -6.72 -11.17 -8.92
CA ILE A 92 -6.32 -9.88 -8.35
C ILE A 92 -6.71 -9.82 -6.87
N GLY A 93 -5.84 -9.22 -6.05
CA GLY A 93 -6.08 -9.04 -4.62
C GLY A 93 -5.41 -7.79 -4.07
N LEU A 94 -5.96 -7.22 -3.00
CA LEU A 94 -5.42 -6.06 -2.31
C LEU A 94 -5.03 -6.41 -0.87
N GLY A 95 -3.83 -5.99 -0.48
CA GLY A 95 -3.31 -6.26 0.86
C GLY A 95 -2.11 -5.40 1.20
N ALA A 96 -1.43 -5.76 2.28
CA ALA A 96 -0.21 -5.12 2.72
C ALA A 96 0.95 -6.12 2.76
N SER A 97 2.07 -5.77 2.15
CA SER A 97 3.23 -6.63 1.97
C SER A 97 3.89 -7.07 3.28
N TYR A 98 3.71 -6.31 4.37
CA TYR A 98 4.25 -6.69 5.69
C TYR A 98 3.78 -8.06 6.17
N GLN A 99 2.64 -8.57 5.68
CA GLN A 99 2.11 -9.88 6.05
C GLN A 99 3.00 -11.05 5.59
N ALA A 100 3.82 -10.84 4.56
CA ALA A 100 4.73 -11.86 4.01
C ALA A 100 6.21 -11.63 4.37
N MET A 101 6.53 -10.63 5.20
CA MET A 101 7.92 -10.26 5.55
C MET A 101 8.69 -11.35 6.29
N ASP A 102 8.02 -12.24 7.00
CA ASP A 102 8.69 -13.36 7.69
C ASP A 102 9.42 -14.30 6.70
N ARG A 103 8.95 -14.35 5.44
CA ARG A 103 9.55 -15.16 4.36
C ARG A 103 10.40 -14.34 3.40
N GLU A 104 9.98 -13.12 3.12
CA GLU A 104 10.68 -12.20 2.23
C GLU A 104 10.85 -10.82 2.90
N PRO A 105 11.94 -10.65 3.69
CA PRO A 105 12.15 -9.40 4.45
C PRO A 105 12.22 -8.14 3.59
N ALA A 106 12.61 -8.25 2.30
CA ALA A 106 12.69 -7.11 1.39
C ALA A 106 11.31 -6.47 1.08
N LEU A 107 10.21 -7.13 1.43
CA LEU A 107 8.86 -6.57 1.33
C LEU A 107 8.60 -5.40 2.29
N VAL A 108 9.50 -5.15 3.25
CA VAL A 108 9.45 -3.93 4.08
C VAL A 108 9.47 -2.67 3.22
N PHE A 109 10.21 -2.68 2.12
CA PHE A 109 10.32 -1.53 1.21
C PHE A 109 9.06 -1.30 0.38
N ASP A 110 8.20 -2.31 0.24
CA ASP A 110 6.88 -2.20 -0.41
C ASP A 110 5.78 -1.69 0.54
N THR A 111 6.05 -1.57 1.82
CA THR A 111 5.05 -1.11 2.79
C THR A 111 5.55 0.04 3.66
N SER A 112 6.35 -0.24 4.68
CA SER A 112 6.87 0.79 5.58
C SER A 112 8.17 0.35 6.25
N VAL A 113 9.15 1.24 6.26
CA VAL A 113 10.39 1.11 7.04
C VAL A 113 10.33 2.12 8.18
N PRO A 114 10.56 1.74 9.44
CA PRO A 114 10.69 2.72 10.54
C PRO A 114 11.73 3.79 10.21
N PHE A 115 11.42 5.07 10.49
CA PHE A 115 12.23 6.24 10.09
C PHE A 115 12.54 6.30 8.58
N GLY A 116 11.74 5.63 7.75
CA GLY A 116 11.91 5.58 6.30
C GLY A 116 11.27 6.76 5.58
N LEU A 117 10.71 6.46 4.42
CA LEU A 117 10.06 7.45 3.56
C LEU A 117 8.65 7.78 4.10
N ASN A 118 8.20 9.02 3.92
CA ASN A 118 6.78 9.35 4.02
C ASN A 118 6.04 8.99 2.73
N ALA A 119 4.70 9.13 2.70
CA ALA A 119 3.89 8.72 1.55
C ALA A 119 4.30 9.38 0.23
N ARG A 120 4.63 10.67 0.24
CA ARG A 120 5.07 11.39 -0.97
C ARG A 120 6.45 10.91 -1.44
N GLN A 121 7.37 10.68 -0.50
CA GLN A 121 8.70 10.14 -0.79
C GLN A 121 8.63 8.68 -1.26
N GLN A 122 7.73 7.88 -0.67
CA GLN A 122 7.47 6.50 -1.10
C GLN A 122 6.97 6.46 -2.55
N ASN A 123 6.00 7.30 -2.91
CA ASN A 123 5.54 7.43 -4.28
C ASN A 123 6.68 7.86 -5.23
N ALA A 124 7.52 8.80 -4.81
CA ALA A 124 8.67 9.22 -5.62
C ALA A 124 9.66 8.06 -5.85
N TRP A 125 9.92 7.24 -4.82
CA TRP A 125 10.77 6.06 -4.98
C TRP A 125 10.11 5.00 -5.87
N MET A 126 8.86 4.68 -5.63
CA MET A 126 8.15 3.65 -6.39
C MET A 126 8.06 4.01 -7.88
N TYR A 127 7.61 5.22 -8.22
CA TYR A 127 7.33 5.59 -9.61
C TYR A 127 8.53 6.17 -10.37
N GLN A 128 9.54 6.75 -9.68
CA GLN A 128 10.67 7.42 -10.32
C GLN A 128 12.04 6.97 -9.81
N GLY A 129 12.10 6.40 -8.60
CA GLY A 129 13.35 5.96 -7.96
C GLY A 129 13.72 4.49 -8.23
N GLY A 130 12.98 3.79 -9.10
CA GLY A 130 13.21 2.39 -9.44
C GLY A 130 12.57 1.38 -8.47
N GLY A 131 11.84 1.84 -7.45
CA GLY A 131 11.23 0.99 -6.44
C GLY A 131 10.24 -0.03 -7.02
N LEU A 132 9.33 0.42 -7.89
CA LEU A 132 8.34 -0.48 -8.50
C LEU A 132 8.99 -1.57 -9.36
N MET A 133 10.07 -1.24 -10.10
CA MET A 133 10.83 -2.21 -10.87
C MET A 133 11.44 -3.27 -9.96
N LEU A 134 12.08 -2.85 -8.85
CA LEU A 134 12.67 -3.77 -7.88
C LEU A 134 11.62 -4.65 -7.20
N MET A 135 10.45 -4.11 -6.86
CA MET A 135 9.35 -4.90 -6.30
C MET A 135 8.76 -5.87 -7.31
N ARG A 136 8.63 -5.49 -8.59
CA ARG A 136 8.20 -6.40 -9.66
C ARG A 136 9.19 -7.55 -9.88
N GLU A 137 10.48 -7.26 -9.80
CA GLU A 137 11.52 -8.30 -9.86
C GLU A 137 11.46 -9.23 -8.63
N LEU A 138 11.38 -8.65 -7.42
CA LEU A 138 11.29 -9.42 -6.17
C LEU A 138 10.09 -10.36 -6.16
N LEU A 139 8.93 -9.86 -6.61
CA LEU A 139 7.66 -10.60 -6.57
C LEU A 139 7.43 -11.49 -7.80
N ALA A 140 8.32 -11.47 -8.79
CA ALA A 140 8.26 -12.39 -9.92
C ALA A 140 8.34 -13.86 -9.48
N ASP A 141 9.15 -14.16 -8.45
CA ASP A 141 9.28 -15.50 -7.89
C ASP A 141 8.04 -15.96 -7.08
N HIS A 142 7.12 -15.05 -6.83
CA HIS A 142 5.83 -15.32 -6.18
C HIS A 142 4.66 -15.36 -7.17
N ASP A 143 4.92 -15.37 -8.47
CA ASP A 143 3.92 -15.32 -9.55
C ASP A 143 2.94 -14.14 -9.45
N VAL A 144 3.45 -12.97 -9.02
CA VAL A 144 2.65 -11.76 -8.81
C VAL A 144 3.26 -10.55 -9.52
N VAL A 145 2.39 -9.70 -10.06
CA VAL A 145 2.71 -8.35 -10.54
C VAL A 145 2.12 -7.33 -9.55
N PRO A 146 2.96 -6.57 -8.81
CA PRO A 146 2.50 -5.62 -7.82
C PRO A 146 2.27 -4.22 -8.41
N PHE A 147 1.36 -3.46 -7.77
CA PHE A 147 1.13 -2.04 -8.01
C PHE A 147 0.79 -1.34 -6.70
N PRO A 148 1.35 -0.14 -6.40
CA PRO A 148 0.84 0.69 -5.32
C PRO A 148 -0.64 1.03 -5.56
N VAL A 149 -1.49 0.87 -4.54
CA VAL A 149 -2.95 1.06 -4.66
C VAL A 149 -3.54 1.90 -3.54
N GLY A 150 -2.72 2.30 -2.59
CA GLY A 150 -3.09 3.15 -1.48
C GLY A 150 -1.92 3.43 -0.56
N ASN A 151 -2.04 4.50 0.21
CA ASN A 151 -1.09 4.83 1.27
C ASN A 151 -1.82 5.55 2.40
N THR A 152 -1.56 5.15 3.63
CA THR A 152 -2.20 5.76 4.81
C THR A 152 -1.70 7.16 5.13
N GLY A 153 -0.60 7.59 4.50
CA GLY A 153 0.13 8.76 4.98
C GLY A 153 0.88 8.45 6.28
N SER A 154 1.42 9.50 6.90
CA SER A 154 2.11 9.38 8.19
C SER A 154 1.11 9.03 9.28
N GLN A 155 1.42 8.00 10.02
CA GLN A 155 0.60 7.53 11.13
C GLN A 155 0.99 8.22 12.44
N LEU A 156 0.18 8.02 13.50
CA LEU A 156 0.57 8.34 14.86
C LEU A 156 1.40 7.19 15.46
N GLY A 157 2.15 7.48 16.53
CA GLY A 157 3.02 6.50 17.18
C GLY A 157 2.28 5.45 18.00
N GLY A 158 0.96 5.56 18.10
CA GLY A 158 0.09 4.60 18.75
C GLY A 158 -0.62 5.13 19.99
N TRP A 159 -1.56 4.34 20.47
CA TRP A 159 -2.41 4.57 21.62
C TRP A 159 -1.98 3.71 22.79
N PHE A 160 -1.76 4.33 23.95
CA PHE A 160 -1.20 3.70 25.14
C PHE A 160 -2.15 3.85 26.33
N ARG A 161 -2.32 2.78 27.09
CA ARG A 161 -3.14 2.77 28.30
C ARG A 161 -2.48 3.54 29.46
N ARG A 162 -1.16 3.66 29.46
CA ARG A 162 -0.37 4.41 30.44
C ARG A 162 0.61 5.35 29.73
N GLU A 163 1.04 6.38 30.43
CA GLU A 163 2.03 7.31 29.93
C GLU A 163 3.40 6.62 29.79
N ILE A 164 4.12 6.94 28.70
CA ILE A 164 5.48 6.47 28.40
C ILE A 164 6.41 7.67 28.58
N ARG A 165 7.22 7.64 29.61
CA ARG A 165 8.11 8.75 30.01
C ARG A 165 9.58 8.48 29.74
N ALA A 166 9.96 7.20 29.65
CA ALA A 166 11.33 6.76 29.49
C ALA A 166 11.41 5.47 28.69
N ALA A 167 12.60 5.13 28.17
CA ALA A 167 12.82 3.91 27.41
C ALA A 167 12.47 2.63 28.19
N GLN A 168 12.68 2.65 29.51
CA GLN A 168 12.34 1.54 30.40
C GLN A 168 10.85 1.21 30.43
N ASP A 169 9.98 2.19 30.13
CA ASP A 169 8.53 1.98 30.08
C ASP A 169 8.10 1.08 28.91
N LEU A 170 8.98 0.87 27.93
CA LEU A 170 8.76 -0.07 26.84
C LEU A 170 9.05 -1.51 27.23
N ASN A 171 9.77 -1.78 28.33
CA ASN A 171 10.11 -3.14 28.75
C ASN A 171 8.86 -3.95 29.08
N GLY A 172 8.70 -5.07 28.36
CA GLY A 172 7.55 -5.96 28.50
C GLY A 172 6.22 -5.41 27.99
N LEU A 173 6.21 -4.20 27.38
CA LEU A 173 5.01 -3.57 26.85
C LEU A 173 4.41 -4.41 25.72
N LYS A 174 3.18 -4.88 25.92
CA LYS A 174 2.42 -5.61 24.91
C LYS A 174 1.82 -4.61 23.91
N PHE A 175 2.50 -4.44 22.80
CA PHE A 175 2.13 -3.40 21.82
C PHE A 175 1.78 -4.02 20.46
N ARG A 176 0.57 -3.77 19.99
CA ARG A 176 0.16 -4.17 18.65
C ARG A 176 0.85 -3.27 17.62
N VAL A 177 1.82 -3.84 16.94
CA VAL A 177 2.53 -3.26 15.79
C VAL A 177 2.79 -4.36 14.76
N SER A 178 3.03 -3.97 13.51
CA SER A 178 3.23 -4.90 12.39
C SER A 178 4.58 -4.67 11.70
N GLY A 179 4.96 -5.59 10.82
CA GLY A 179 6.14 -5.43 9.98
C GLY A 179 7.44 -5.27 10.77
N MET A 180 8.39 -4.52 10.20
CA MET A 180 9.69 -4.24 10.83
C MET A 180 9.58 -3.48 12.16
N ALA A 181 8.51 -2.72 12.36
CA ALA A 181 8.24 -2.04 13.64
C ALA A 181 8.18 -3.02 14.81
N ALA A 182 7.70 -4.25 14.59
CA ALA A 182 7.69 -5.31 15.61
C ALA A 182 9.12 -5.72 16.02
N ASP A 183 10.04 -5.81 15.07
CA ASP A 183 11.43 -6.16 15.35
C ASP A 183 12.16 -5.04 16.11
N VAL A 184 11.92 -3.79 15.71
CA VAL A 184 12.45 -2.62 16.41
C VAL A 184 11.91 -2.58 17.86
N LEU A 185 10.61 -2.81 18.04
CA LEU A 185 10.01 -2.84 19.38
C LEU A 185 10.65 -3.93 20.28
N ARG A 186 10.89 -5.14 19.75
CA ARG A 186 11.60 -6.21 20.49
C ARG A 186 12.99 -5.78 20.95
N ARG A 187 13.75 -5.09 20.10
CA ARG A 187 15.07 -4.55 20.44
C ARG A 187 15.02 -3.48 21.52
N LEU A 188 13.88 -2.81 21.66
CA LEU A 188 13.61 -1.84 22.73
C LEU A 188 13.05 -2.49 24.01
N GLY A 189 12.96 -3.81 24.08
CA GLY A 189 12.46 -4.56 25.24
C GLY A 189 10.94 -4.77 25.24
N GLY A 190 10.22 -4.30 24.23
CA GLY A 190 8.77 -4.48 24.13
C GLY A 190 8.37 -5.86 23.58
N GLN A 191 7.10 -6.17 23.70
CA GLN A 191 6.47 -7.42 23.24
C GLN A 191 5.46 -7.12 22.13
N PRO A 192 5.87 -7.17 20.84
CA PRO A 192 4.95 -6.97 19.74
C PRO A 192 3.89 -8.05 19.71
N GLN A 193 2.65 -7.62 19.45
CA GLN A 193 1.49 -8.50 19.36
C GLN A 193 0.84 -8.36 17.98
N ARG A 194 0.32 -9.47 17.45
CA ARG A 194 -0.50 -9.50 16.23
C ARG A 194 -1.96 -9.60 16.63
N THR A 195 -2.70 -8.53 16.46
CA THR A 195 -4.15 -8.49 16.73
C THR A 195 -4.82 -7.83 15.54
N GLY A 196 -5.84 -8.48 15.02
CA GLY A 196 -6.64 -7.96 13.92
C GLY A 196 -7.52 -6.78 14.36
N HIS A 197 -8.03 -6.05 13.38
CA HIS A 197 -8.88 -4.89 13.56
C HIS A 197 -10.05 -5.13 14.56
N ALA A 198 -10.83 -6.20 14.37
CA ALA A 198 -12.05 -6.45 15.15
C ALA A 198 -11.81 -6.68 16.67
N GLY A 199 -10.63 -7.20 17.03
CA GLY A 199 -10.28 -7.48 18.44
C GLY A 199 -9.48 -6.38 19.12
N LEU A 200 -9.08 -5.33 18.42
CA LEU A 200 -8.09 -4.38 18.89
C LEU A 200 -8.55 -3.59 20.11
N ARG A 201 -9.75 -3.04 20.05
CA ARG A 201 -10.34 -2.28 21.15
C ARG A 201 -10.56 -3.17 22.39
N THR A 202 -11.17 -4.34 22.19
CA THR A 202 -11.40 -5.31 23.29
C THR A 202 -10.10 -5.73 23.96
N ALA A 203 -9.05 -5.99 23.18
CA ALA A 203 -7.74 -6.36 23.72
C ALA A 203 -7.08 -5.25 24.56
N LEU A 204 -7.37 -3.98 24.27
CA LEU A 204 -6.97 -2.86 25.15
C LEU A 204 -7.86 -2.74 26.38
N GLU A 205 -9.17 -2.99 26.27
CA GLU A 205 -10.14 -2.95 27.39
C GLU A 205 -9.82 -4.03 28.43
N ASP A 206 -9.64 -5.26 28.01
CA ASP A 206 -9.35 -6.41 28.89
C ASP A 206 -7.87 -6.55 29.27
N LYS A 207 -7.02 -5.60 28.85
CA LYS A 207 -5.59 -5.49 29.24
C LYS A 207 -4.70 -6.59 28.68
N THR A 208 -5.14 -7.30 27.67
CA THR A 208 -4.29 -8.23 26.91
C THR A 208 -3.30 -7.49 26.02
N LEU A 209 -3.62 -6.21 25.66
CA LEU A 209 -2.69 -5.24 25.08
C LEU A 209 -2.50 -4.03 26.01
N ASP A 210 -1.30 -3.47 26.02
CA ASP A 210 -0.96 -2.21 26.69
C ASP A 210 -1.00 -1.02 25.73
N ALA A 211 -0.76 -1.27 24.45
CA ALA A 211 -0.74 -0.26 23.39
C ALA A 211 -1.11 -0.83 22.02
N ALA A 212 -1.55 0.05 21.13
CA ALA A 212 -1.87 -0.31 19.75
C ALA A 212 -1.58 0.84 18.78
N ALA A 213 -0.94 0.54 17.65
CA ALA A 213 -0.86 1.41 16.48
C ALA A 213 -1.82 0.90 15.41
N TRP A 214 -2.45 1.83 14.69
CA TRP A 214 -3.33 1.51 13.56
C TRP A 214 -2.99 2.40 12.37
N ALA A 215 -3.97 2.90 11.61
CA ALA A 215 -3.70 3.60 10.35
C ALA A 215 -3.64 5.13 10.46
N GLY A 216 -4.29 5.72 11.47
CA GLY A 216 -4.31 7.16 11.67
C GLY A 216 -5.60 7.67 12.31
N PRO A 217 -5.69 9.00 12.60
CA PRO A 217 -6.76 9.59 13.39
C PRO A 217 -8.18 9.23 12.96
N HIS A 218 -8.45 9.18 11.65
CA HIS A 218 -9.78 8.87 11.12
C HIS A 218 -10.24 7.45 11.51
N ASP A 219 -9.38 6.46 11.28
CA ASP A 219 -9.69 5.07 11.63
C ASP A 219 -9.64 4.86 13.15
N ASP A 220 -8.67 5.47 13.85
CA ASP A 220 -8.49 5.37 15.29
C ASP A 220 -9.72 5.90 16.05
N LEU A 221 -10.32 6.99 15.57
CA LEU A 221 -11.57 7.54 16.09
C LEU A 221 -12.73 6.55 15.95
N ARG A 222 -12.87 5.95 14.76
CA ARG A 222 -13.94 4.95 14.48
C ARG A 222 -13.78 3.69 15.32
N LEU A 223 -12.54 3.27 15.58
CA LEU A 223 -12.22 2.17 16.49
C LEU A 223 -12.43 2.52 17.95
N GLY A 224 -12.49 3.81 18.29
CA GLY A 224 -12.67 4.28 19.65
C GLY A 224 -11.48 3.98 20.56
N LEU A 225 -10.24 3.94 20.01
CA LEU A 225 -9.03 3.58 20.74
C LEU A 225 -8.75 4.52 21.91
N HIS A 226 -9.00 5.82 21.74
CA HIS A 226 -8.83 6.86 22.77
C HIS A 226 -9.67 6.61 24.04
N LYS A 227 -10.80 5.89 23.92
CA LYS A 227 -11.69 5.60 25.07
C LYS A 227 -11.11 4.56 26.04
N VAL A 228 -10.16 3.76 25.56
CA VAL A 228 -9.57 2.63 26.32
C VAL A 228 -8.04 2.79 26.52
N ALA A 229 -7.41 3.64 25.71
CA ALA A 229 -5.99 3.97 25.75
C ALA A 229 -5.83 5.47 25.45
N PRO A 230 -5.91 6.35 26.48
CA PRO A 230 -6.07 7.79 26.26
C PRO A 230 -4.80 8.50 25.78
N TYR A 231 -3.61 7.91 25.93
CA TYR A 231 -2.35 8.55 25.55
C TYR A 231 -2.03 8.22 24.10
N CYS A 232 -1.97 9.24 23.26
CA CYS A 232 -1.58 9.12 21.85
C CYS A 232 -0.21 9.75 21.63
N TYR A 233 0.74 8.95 21.14
CA TYR A 233 2.12 9.42 20.96
C TYR A 233 2.41 9.81 19.51
N TYR A 234 3.30 10.80 19.34
CA TYR A 234 3.84 11.23 18.06
C TYR A 234 5.35 11.54 18.18
N PRO A 235 6.11 11.58 17.06
CA PRO A 235 5.71 11.19 15.70
C PRO A 235 5.51 9.66 15.57
N GLY A 236 4.80 9.26 14.51
CA GLY A 236 4.65 7.87 14.12
C GLY A 236 5.92 7.31 13.48
N PHE A 237 7.02 7.26 14.22
CA PHE A 237 8.32 6.86 13.70
C PHE A 237 8.40 5.41 13.22
N LEU A 238 7.50 4.57 13.70
CA LEU A 238 7.39 3.16 13.30
C LEU A 238 6.83 3.01 11.88
N GLU A 239 5.89 3.90 11.49
CA GLU A 239 5.27 3.90 10.18
C GLU A 239 5.11 5.34 9.67
N GLY A 240 6.12 5.86 8.98
CA GLY A 240 6.07 7.16 8.29
C GLY A 240 5.10 7.18 7.11
N ASN A 241 4.71 6.01 6.67
CA ASN A 241 3.65 5.70 5.72
C ASN A 241 3.30 4.20 5.85
N ALA A 242 2.16 3.76 5.34
CA ALA A 242 1.92 2.36 5.05
C ALA A 242 1.34 2.24 3.64
N GLN A 243 2.18 1.84 2.68
CA GLN A 243 1.74 1.56 1.33
C GLN A 243 0.95 0.26 1.30
N LEU A 244 -0.12 0.27 0.53
CA LEU A 244 -0.94 -0.88 0.20
C LEU A 244 -0.68 -1.27 -1.24
N SER A 245 -0.71 -2.58 -1.51
CA SER A 245 -0.38 -3.11 -2.81
C SER A 245 -1.54 -3.90 -3.40
N CYS A 246 -1.75 -3.68 -4.69
CA CYS A 246 -2.55 -4.53 -5.55
C CYS A 246 -1.63 -5.61 -6.11
N TYR A 247 -2.00 -6.86 -5.91
CA TYR A 247 -1.32 -8.03 -6.46
C TYR A 247 -2.15 -8.60 -7.59
N VAL A 248 -1.54 -8.75 -8.77
CA VAL A 248 -2.17 -9.42 -9.90
C VAL A 248 -1.42 -10.71 -10.17
N ASN A 249 -2.15 -11.82 -10.26
CA ASN A 249 -1.56 -13.11 -10.61
C ASN A 249 -0.85 -13.02 -11.97
N ARG A 250 0.40 -13.48 -12.04
CA ARG A 250 1.27 -13.37 -13.24
C ARG A 250 0.59 -13.98 -14.48
N HIS A 251 0.05 -15.20 -14.37
CA HIS A 251 -0.58 -15.87 -15.50
C HIS A 251 -1.87 -15.17 -15.96
N ALA A 252 -2.63 -14.57 -15.02
CA ALA A 252 -3.79 -13.77 -15.37
C ALA A 252 -3.38 -12.47 -16.08
N TRP A 253 -2.33 -11.80 -15.56
CA TRP A 253 -1.76 -10.59 -16.14
C TRP A 253 -1.26 -10.79 -17.57
N ASP A 254 -0.51 -11.87 -17.81
CA ASP A 254 0.10 -12.14 -19.11
C ASP A 254 -0.94 -12.43 -20.20
N ARG A 255 -2.16 -12.85 -19.83
CA ARG A 255 -3.28 -13.07 -20.73
C ARG A 255 -4.12 -11.81 -21.01
N LEU A 256 -3.92 -10.71 -20.26
CA LEU A 256 -4.64 -9.47 -20.50
C LEU A 256 -4.17 -8.80 -21.80
N PRO A 257 -5.11 -8.24 -22.60
CA PRO A 257 -4.75 -7.31 -23.66
C PRO A 257 -3.92 -6.13 -23.11
N PRO A 258 -3.00 -5.55 -23.92
CA PRO A 258 -2.15 -4.45 -23.48
C PRO A 258 -2.95 -3.26 -22.90
N GLU A 259 -4.05 -2.88 -23.55
CA GLU A 259 -4.92 -1.79 -23.13
C GLU A 259 -5.60 -2.07 -21.75
N TYR A 260 -5.83 -3.34 -21.41
CA TYR A 260 -6.39 -3.69 -20.10
C TYR A 260 -5.32 -3.69 -19.02
N ARG A 261 -4.08 -4.06 -19.35
CA ARG A 261 -2.94 -3.90 -18.44
C ARG A 261 -2.74 -2.43 -18.09
N GLU A 262 -2.75 -1.55 -19.10
CA GLU A 262 -2.66 -0.10 -18.91
C GLU A 262 -3.81 0.42 -18.03
N ALA A 263 -5.03 -0.04 -18.26
CA ALA A 263 -6.19 0.34 -17.45
C ALA A 263 -6.03 -0.03 -15.98
N VAL A 264 -5.44 -1.20 -15.66
CA VAL A 264 -5.14 -1.61 -14.29
C VAL A 264 -4.05 -0.71 -13.68
N GLU A 265 -2.95 -0.44 -14.39
CA GLU A 265 -1.87 0.43 -13.91
C GLU A 265 -2.39 1.84 -13.56
N VAL A 266 -3.14 2.45 -14.48
CA VAL A 266 -3.74 3.78 -14.28
C VAL A 266 -4.73 3.76 -13.13
N ALA A 267 -5.56 2.72 -13.03
CA ALA A 267 -6.54 2.60 -11.96
C ALA A 267 -5.91 2.41 -10.58
N CYS A 268 -4.81 1.67 -10.49
CA CYS A 268 -4.04 1.52 -9.24
C CYS A 268 -3.42 2.85 -8.82
N ALA A 269 -2.81 3.60 -9.75
CA ALA A 269 -2.24 4.91 -9.46
C ALA A 269 -3.29 5.93 -9.01
N ASP A 270 -4.48 5.94 -9.65
CA ASP A 270 -5.61 6.79 -9.24
C ASP A 270 -6.13 6.42 -7.84
N ALA A 271 -6.28 5.13 -7.54
CA ALA A 271 -6.67 4.66 -6.23
C ALA A 271 -5.63 5.01 -5.15
N ASN A 272 -4.34 4.88 -5.46
CA ASN A 272 -3.23 5.25 -4.56
C ASN A 272 -3.29 6.74 -4.19
N LEU A 273 -3.49 7.61 -5.17
CA LEU A 273 -3.65 9.05 -4.93
C LEU A 273 -4.91 9.33 -4.11
N TRP A 274 -6.03 8.70 -4.47
CA TRP A 274 -7.31 8.92 -3.80
C TRP A 274 -7.26 8.51 -2.31
N VAL A 275 -6.68 7.35 -1.98
CA VAL A 275 -6.56 6.87 -0.61
C VAL A 275 -5.72 7.83 0.23
N THR A 276 -4.54 8.23 -0.27
CA THR A 276 -3.64 9.15 0.42
C THR A 276 -4.32 10.51 0.66
N ALA A 277 -4.90 11.10 -0.39
CA ALA A 277 -5.60 12.38 -0.29
C ALA A 277 -6.81 12.32 0.66
N ARG A 278 -7.51 11.18 0.72
CA ARG A 278 -8.65 11.00 1.61
C ARG A 278 -8.25 10.94 3.07
N TYR A 279 -7.15 10.25 3.41
CA TYR A 279 -6.57 10.26 4.76
C TYR A 279 -6.15 11.67 5.15
N ASP A 280 -5.40 12.37 4.29
CA ASP A 280 -4.94 13.74 4.57
C ASP A 280 -6.11 14.72 4.77
N ALA A 281 -7.20 14.54 4.04
CA ALA A 281 -8.40 15.37 4.19
C ALA A 281 -9.20 15.09 5.47
N LEU A 282 -9.25 13.84 5.94
CA LEU A 282 -10.11 13.45 7.06
C LEU A 282 -9.38 13.41 8.41
N ASN A 283 -8.08 13.09 8.43
CA ASN A 283 -7.30 12.99 9.65
C ASN A 283 -7.30 14.27 10.51
N PRO A 284 -7.20 15.50 9.96
CA PRO A 284 -7.20 16.72 10.79
C PRO A 284 -8.50 16.90 11.60
N ALA A 285 -9.64 16.67 10.97
CA ALA A 285 -10.95 16.76 11.66
C ALA A 285 -11.09 15.67 12.73
N ALA A 286 -10.68 14.45 12.40
CA ALA A 286 -10.70 13.33 13.34
C ALA A 286 -9.76 13.55 14.53
N LEU A 287 -8.55 14.08 14.32
CA LEU A 287 -7.63 14.41 15.39
C LEU A 287 -8.21 15.47 16.34
N LYS A 288 -8.85 16.51 15.79
CA LYS A 288 -9.54 17.52 16.59
C LYS A 288 -10.67 16.91 17.43
N GLN A 289 -11.44 15.98 16.87
CA GLN A 289 -12.49 15.28 17.59
C GLN A 289 -11.92 14.36 18.69
N LEU A 290 -10.88 13.59 18.40
CA LEU A 290 -10.20 12.74 19.36
C LEU A 290 -9.72 13.54 20.59
N THR A 291 -9.12 14.71 20.38
CA THR A 291 -8.68 15.58 21.47
C THR A 291 -9.85 16.16 22.24
N ALA A 292 -10.93 16.56 21.59
CA ALA A 292 -12.15 17.03 22.23
C ALA A 292 -12.82 15.92 23.07
N GLU A 293 -12.68 14.65 22.68
CA GLU A 293 -13.17 13.48 23.42
C GLU A 293 -12.20 12.97 24.49
N GLY A 294 -11.12 13.70 24.77
CA GLY A 294 -10.20 13.43 25.88
C GLY A 294 -8.91 12.69 25.54
N ALA A 295 -8.58 12.53 24.25
CA ALA A 295 -7.28 12.00 23.85
C ALA A 295 -6.15 12.95 24.28
N ILE A 296 -5.08 12.37 24.85
CA ILE A 296 -3.92 13.11 25.38
C ILE A 296 -2.75 12.91 24.43
N LEU A 297 -2.46 13.92 23.61
CA LEU A 297 -1.33 13.90 22.69
C LEU A 297 -0.01 14.09 23.45
N ARG A 298 0.99 13.26 23.19
CA ARG A 298 2.32 13.33 23.78
C ARG A 298 3.41 13.11 22.74
N PRO A 299 4.48 13.90 22.76
CA PRO A 299 5.67 13.56 21.99
C PRO A 299 6.37 12.37 22.65
N PHE A 300 6.92 11.47 21.84
CA PHE A 300 7.82 10.45 22.37
C PHE A 300 9.07 11.10 22.98
N PRO A 301 9.55 10.60 24.12
CA PRO A 301 10.85 10.97 24.65
C PRO A 301 11.96 10.82 23.59
N LEU A 302 12.85 11.80 23.51
CA LEU A 302 13.91 11.82 22.50
C LEU A 302 14.85 10.59 22.63
N GLU A 303 15.04 10.08 23.84
CA GLU A 303 15.84 8.87 24.06
C GLU A 303 15.23 7.63 23.40
N ILE A 304 13.89 7.49 23.40
CA ILE A 304 13.17 6.41 22.71
C ILE A 304 13.38 6.55 21.20
N LEU A 305 13.18 7.75 20.65
CA LEU A 305 13.38 7.99 19.22
C LEU A 305 14.82 7.68 18.78
N ARG A 306 15.82 8.07 19.58
CA ARG A 306 17.22 7.77 19.28
C ARG A 306 17.54 6.27 19.38
N ALA A 307 17.01 5.59 20.38
CA ALA A 307 17.20 4.14 20.55
C ALA A 307 16.52 3.37 19.42
N ALA A 308 15.29 3.74 19.07
CA ALA A 308 14.54 3.13 17.96
C ALA A 308 15.23 3.36 16.61
N HIS A 309 15.75 4.56 16.38
CA HIS A 309 16.49 4.86 15.14
C HIS A 309 17.74 3.97 15.01
N ARG A 310 18.55 3.86 16.07
CA ARG A 310 19.72 2.95 16.07
C ARG A 310 19.31 1.50 15.84
N ALA A 311 18.28 1.02 16.52
CA ALA A 311 17.77 -0.34 16.36
C ALA A 311 17.28 -0.60 14.92
N THR A 312 16.69 0.40 14.28
CA THR A 312 16.26 0.32 12.88
C THR A 312 17.45 0.20 11.93
N GLU A 313 18.44 1.10 12.04
CA GLU A 313 19.64 1.05 11.16
C GLU A 313 20.40 -0.28 11.34
N GLU A 314 20.60 -0.73 12.58
CA GLU A 314 21.22 -2.03 12.87
C GLU A 314 20.45 -3.20 12.25
N GLN A 315 19.12 -3.16 12.29
CA GLN A 315 18.27 -4.19 11.69
C GLN A 315 18.39 -4.20 10.17
N LEU A 316 18.36 -3.02 9.54
CA LEU A 316 18.50 -2.88 8.09
C LEU A 316 19.87 -3.39 7.61
N GLU A 317 20.95 -3.04 8.30
CA GLU A 317 22.30 -3.49 7.95
C GLU A 317 22.48 -5.01 8.18
N ALA A 318 21.92 -5.55 9.26
CA ALA A 318 21.93 -6.99 9.53
C ALA A 318 21.19 -7.77 8.43
N LEU A 319 20.00 -7.33 8.04
CA LEU A 319 19.24 -7.95 6.94
C LEU A 319 19.98 -7.83 5.60
N ALA A 320 20.57 -6.68 5.30
CA ALA A 320 21.35 -6.48 4.07
C ALA A 320 22.61 -7.37 4.03
N SER A 321 23.21 -7.63 5.18
CA SER A 321 24.36 -8.54 5.28
C SER A 321 23.97 -10.00 5.06
N ALA A 322 22.83 -10.41 5.60
CA ALA A 322 22.37 -11.81 5.60
C ALA A 322 21.59 -12.21 4.34
N ASN A 323 20.92 -11.27 3.65
CA ASN A 323 20.00 -11.56 2.56
C ASN A 323 20.35 -10.75 1.29
N GLY A 324 20.70 -11.45 0.20
CA GLY A 324 21.11 -10.82 -1.05
C GLY A 324 19.99 -10.04 -1.75
N ARG A 325 18.72 -10.52 -1.67
CA ARG A 325 17.57 -9.83 -2.24
C ARG A 325 17.30 -8.54 -1.46
N PHE A 326 17.32 -8.62 -0.13
CA PHE A 326 17.20 -7.45 0.73
C PHE A 326 18.29 -6.42 0.42
N ARG A 327 19.55 -6.87 0.35
CA ARG A 327 20.70 -6.00 0.02
C ARG A 327 20.49 -5.26 -1.30
N LYS A 328 20.00 -5.96 -2.34
CA LYS A 328 19.75 -5.36 -3.65
C LYS A 328 18.77 -4.19 -3.56
N VAL A 329 17.64 -4.38 -2.89
CA VAL A 329 16.63 -3.32 -2.72
C VAL A 329 17.14 -2.21 -1.81
N TYR A 330 17.76 -2.56 -0.68
CA TYR A 330 18.30 -1.62 0.29
C TYR A 330 19.38 -0.70 -0.30
N SER A 331 20.26 -1.25 -1.16
CA SER A 331 21.29 -0.45 -1.84
C SER A 331 20.73 0.61 -2.79
N SER A 332 19.53 0.41 -3.32
CA SER A 332 18.81 1.43 -4.08
C SER A 332 18.05 2.40 -3.17
N TRP A 333 17.37 1.86 -2.17
CA TRP A 333 16.47 2.62 -1.30
C TRP A 333 17.21 3.55 -0.33
N LYS A 334 18.30 3.11 0.31
CA LYS A 334 19.01 3.89 1.33
C LYS A 334 19.52 5.25 0.82
N PRO A 335 20.29 5.33 -0.28
CA PRO A 335 20.73 6.62 -0.80
C PRO A 335 19.57 7.51 -1.26
N PHE A 336 18.50 6.91 -1.79
CA PHE A 336 17.29 7.65 -2.14
C PHE A 336 16.63 8.25 -0.90
N ARG A 337 16.42 7.46 0.16
CA ARG A 337 15.88 7.92 1.45
C ARG A 337 16.71 9.10 1.99
N ASP A 338 18.01 8.96 2.04
CA ASP A 338 18.90 9.96 2.64
C ASP A 338 18.83 11.29 1.85
N ALA A 339 18.80 11.23 0.52
CA ALA A 339 18.60 12.39 -0.34
C ALA A 339 17.20 13.03 -0.14
N GLN A 340 16.15 12.21 -0.02
CA GLN A 340 14.80 12.70 0.23
C GLN A 340 14.67 13.37 1.61
N HIS A 341 15.28 12.81 2.65
CA HIS A 341 15.29 13.43 3.98
C HIS A 341 15.99 14.78 3.98
N LEU A 342 17.11 14.92 3.24
CA LEU A 342 17.80 16.21 3.09
C LEU A 342 16.91 17.23 2.36
N TRP A 343 16.32 16.84 1.22
CA TRP A 343 15.46 17.70 0.43
C TRP A 343 14.23 18.16 1.22
N PHE A 344 13.50 17.23 1.83
CA PHE A 344 12.30 17.56 2.60
C PHE A 344 12.58 18.44 3.82
N ARG A 345 13.75 18.27 4.46
CA ARG A 345 14.17 19.15 5.56
C ARG A 345 14.30 20.61 5.10
N ILE A 346 14.85 20.82 3.89
CA ILE A 346 15.08 22.16 3.34
C ILE A 346 13.78 22.73 2.74
N ALA A 347 13.04 21.96 1.97
CA ALA A 347 11.84 22.43 1.28
C ALA A 347 10.59 22.34 2.18
N GLU A 348 10.06 21.13 2.37
CA GLU A 348 8.74 20.94 3.00
C GLU A 348 8.72 21.36 4.48
N ASN A 349 9.66 20.86 5.28
CA ASN A 349 9.68 21.17 6.72
C ASN A 349 9.96 22.63 7.00
N SER A 350 10.74 23.34 6.16
CA SER A 350 10.96 24.77 6.33
C SER A 350 9.73 25.57 5.93
N PHE A 351 9.02 25.16 4.87
CA PHE A 351 7.76 25.75 4.46
C PHE A 351 6.69 25.56 5.56
N ASP A 352 6.50 24.36 6.07
CA ASP A 352 5.51 24.06 7.12
C ASP A 352 5.78 24.88 8.39
N ARG A 353 7.05 25.00 8.79
CA ARG A 353 7.43 25.85 9.93
C ARG A 353 7.11 27.33 9.67
N SER A 354 7.39 27.83 8.48
CA SER A 354 7.12 29.23 8.14
C SER A 354 5.62 29.53 8.08
N ALA A 355 4.83 28.60 7.56
CA ALA A 355 3.38 28.71 7.51
C ALA A 355 2.76 28.71 8.93
N SER A 356 3.31 27.93 9.85
CA SER A 356 2.83 27.85 11.24
C SER A 356 3.15 29.09 12.08
N LEU A 357 4.15 29.90 11.70
CA LEU A 357 4.47 31.14 12.40
C LEU A 357 3.36 32.22 12.31
N GLN A 358 2.46 32.10 11.35
CA GLN A 358 1.33 33.01 11.15
C GLN A 358 0.04 32.57 11.85
N SER A 359 0.00 31.37 12.38
CA SER A 359 -1.14 30.91 13.18
C SER A 359 -1.07 31.57 14.56
N PRO A 360 -2.14 32.27 15.04
CA PRO A 360 -2.13 32.79 16.40
C PRO A 360 -1.81 31.64 17.35
N GLU A 361 -0.87 31.87 18.26
CA GLU A 361 -0.51 30.93 19.32
C GLU A 361 -1.79 30.38 19.93
N THR A 362 -2.08 29.11 19.65
CA THR A 362 -3.01 28.37 20.50
C THR A 362 -2.36 28.35 21.87
N SER A 363 -2.87 29.28 22.70
CA SER A 363 -2.49 29.56 24.08
C SER A 363 -2.02 28.29 24.79
N ARG A 364 -0.81 28.40 25.33
CA ARG A 364 -0.33 27.58 26.45
C ARG A 364 -1.42 27.55 27.52
N ASN A 365 -2.02 26.39 27.72
CA ASN A 365 -2.62 25.95 28.96
C ASN A 365 -2.36 24.46 29.16
#